data_13a5c390eeae9965717fc3403995ab50
#
_entry.id   13a5c390eeae9965717fc3403995ab50
#
_cell.length_a   1.000
_cell.length_b   1.000
_cell.length_c   1.000
_cell.angle_alpha   90.00
_cell.angle_beta   90.00
_cell.angle_gamma   90.00
#
_symmetry.space_group_name_H-M   'P 1'
#
loop_
_entity.id
_entity.type
_entity.pdbx_description
1 polymer ?
#
loop_
_entity_poly.entity_id
_entity_poly.type
_entity_poly.pdbx_seq_one_letter_code
_entity_poly.pdbx_strand_id
1 'polypeptide(L)'
;PESGSDRVLLDRHDPDEDRKTVEVRDEAGRGSLQLRWAEVTGVRRTGMGDRGCPGNGNLMDHREGVPVGSMSRWLFFVHAETAESPYVAARPFRVNAGAVHAYARTPGGGTTYLSELKSGDEVQVVDDDGETREAVVGRVKIEKRPMFRVEAEIDGDRVETLLQNAETIKIHTRAGRTAVTDLDAGDEV
;
A
#
# COMPACT_ATOMS: atom_id res chain seq x y z
N PRO A 1 26.29 8.53 6.31
CA PRO A 1 26.97 7.26 6.45
C PRO A 1 26.52 6.30 5.38
N GLU A 2 27.41 6.04 4.44
CA GLU A 2 27.21 5.17 3.28
C GLU A 2 27.54 3.70 3.56
N SER A 3 27.49 3.27 4.79
CA SER A 3 27.79 1.89 5.15
C SER A 3 26.58 1.24 5.79
N GLY A 4 25.81 0.62 4.98
CA GLY A 4 24.99 -0.58 5.18
C GLY A 4 24.48 -1.00 6.55
N SER A 5 24.14 -0.08 7.44
CA SER A 5 23.38 -0.44 8.64
C SER A 5 21.97 0.11 8.50
N ASP A 6 21.01 -0.80 8.31
CA ASP A 6 19.58 -0.48 8.17
C ASP A 6 18.94 0.12 9.43
N ARG A 7 19.73 0.49 10.43
CA ARG A 7 19.24 1.04 11.70
C ARG A 7 20.12 2.16 12.19
N VAL A 8 19.56 3.34 12.31
CA VAL A 8 20.18 4.46 13.01
C VAL A 8 19.64 4.47 14.43
N LEU A 9 20.51 4.19 15.40
CA LEU A 9 20.23 4.40 16.82
C LEU A 9 20.57 5.86 17.16
N LEU A 10 19.54 6.65 17.43
CA LEU A 10 19.69 8.02 17.91
C LEU A 10 19.87 7.98 19.43
N ASP A 11 21.12 7.99 19.88
CA ASP A 11 21.48 8.10 21.31
C ASP A 11 22.08 9.48 21.58
N ARG A 12 21.29 10.53 21.35
CA ARG A 12 21.71 11.92 21.57
C ARG A 12 20.57 12.81 22.02
N HIS A 13 20.93 13.78 22.86
CA HIS A 13 20.02 14.77 23.39
C HIS A 13 19.97 16.09 22.59
N ASP A 14 20.48 16.11 21.36
CA ASP A 14 20.45 17.29 20.49
C ASP A 14 19.33 17.14 19.44
N PRO A 15 18.19 17.86 19.59
CA PRO A 15 17.06 17.76 18.67
C PRO A 15 17.37 18.19 17.23
N ASP A 16 18.39 19.02 17.01
CA ASP A 16 18.73 19.50 15.66
C ASP A 16 19.58 18.50 14.91
N GLU A 17 20.47 17.75 15.59
CA GLU A 17 21.21 16.63 14.98
C GLU A 17 20.27 15.46 14.68
N ASP A 18 19.33 15.18 15.56
CA ASP A 18 18.33 14.12 15.37
C ASP A 18 17.45 14.43 14.16
N ARG A 19 16.99 15.69 14.02
CA ARG A 19 16.22 16.13 12.87
C ARG A 19 16.96 15.95 11.55
N LYS A 20 18.23 16.34 11.48
CA LYS A 20 19.07 16.16 10.28
C LYS A 20 19.26 14.68 9.92
N THR A 21 19.41 13.82 10.90
CA THR A 21 19.57 12.38 10.67
C THR A 21 18.28 11.75 10.11
N VAL A 22 17.11 12.19 10.61
CA VAL A 22 15.80 11.77 10.09
C VAL A 22 15.59 12.29 8.66
N GLU A 23 15.93 13.56 8.41
CA GLU A 23 15.82 14.15 7.06
C GLU A 23 16.68 13.41 6.03
N VAL A 24 17.93 13.07 6.38
CA VAL A 24 18.84 12.29 5.49
C VAL A 24 18.26 10.89 5.20
N ARG A 25 17.65 10.26 6.19
CA ARG A 25 17.03 8.94 6.01
C ARG A 25 15.80 9.04 5.12
N ASP A 26 14.94 10.04 5.34
CA ASP A 26 13.74 10.28 4.53
C ASP A 26 14.10 10.59 3.08
N GLU A 27 15.18 11.33 2.84
CA GLU A 27 15.68 11.61 1.49
C GLU A 27 16.25 10.35 0.81
N ALA A 28 16.97 9.51 1.56
CA ALA A 28 17.54 8.27 1.04
C ALA A 28 16.46 7.22 0.66
N GLY A 29 15.31 7.26 1.33
CA GLY A 29 14.18 6.38 1.04
C GLY A 29 13.24 6.88 -0.06
N ARG A 30 13.44 8.11 -0.57
CA ARG A 30 12.65 8.67 -1.66
C ARG A 30 13.11 8.12 -3.01
N GLY A 31 12.17 7.85 -3.86
CA GLY A 31 12.40 7.37 -5.22
C GLY A 31 11.14 7.54 -6.05
N SER A 32 11.12 6.96 -7.23
CA SER A 32 9.93 6.97 -8.07
C SER A 32 9.65 5.60 -8.66
N LEU A 33 8.38 5.30 -8.84
CA LEU A 33 7.88 4.14 -9.57
C LEU A 33 7.19 4.62 -10.84
N GLN A 34 7.42 3.91 -11.93
CA GLN A 34 6.63 4.12 -13.13
C GLN A 34 5.28 3.45 -12.95
N LEU A 35 4.24 4.24 -12.71
CA LEU A 35 2.86 3.78 -12.71
C LEU A 35 2.42 3.48 -14.14
N ARG A 36 1.66 2.40 -14.32
CA ARG A 36 1.14 1.96 -15.60
C ARG A 36 -0.31 1.58 -15.45
N TRP A 37 -1.07 1.76 -16.50
CA TRP A 37 -2.49 1.46 -16.52
C TRP A 37 -2.73 0.01 -16.97
N ALA A 38 -3.53 -0.70 -16.20
CA ALA A 38 -4.04 -2.02 -16.52
C ALA A 38 -5.55 -1.95 -16.71
N GLU A 39 -6.09 -2.67 -17.69
CA GLU A 39 -7.53 -2.74 -17.92
C GLU A 39 -8.16 -3.81 -17.01
N VAL A 40 -9.13 -3.42 -16.21
CA VAL A 40 -9.91 -4.36 -15.39
C VAL A 40 -10.72 -5.28 -16.31
N THR A 41 -10.50 -6.58 -16.17
CA THR A 41 -11.22 -7.62 -16.94
C THR A 41 -12.36 -8.24 -16.15
N GLY A 42 -12.36 -8.08 -14.84
CA GLY A 42 -13.45 -8.56 -14.00
C GLY A 42 -13.26 -8.27 -12.51
N VAL A 43 -14.39 -8.13 -11.83
CA VAL A 43 -14.48 -8.01 -10.38
C VAL A 43 -15.49 -9.03 -9.89
N ARG A 44 -15.06 -9.96 -9.01
CA ARG A 44 -15.90 -11.10 -8.61
C ARG A 44 -15.83 -11.32 -7.09
N ARG A 45 -16.96 -11.66 -6.49
CA ARG A 45 -17.00 -12.11 -5.09
C ARG A 45 -16.34 -13.49 -4.97
N THR A 46 -15.46 -13.65 -3.97
CA THR A 46 -14.74 -14.92 -3.72
C THR A 46 -15.09 -15.57 -2.39
N GLY A 47 -15.99 -14.97 -1.61
CA GLY A 47 -16.31 -15.46 -0.27
C GLY A 47 -15.44 -14.80 0.81
N MET A 48 -15.28 -15.50 1.94
CA MET A 48 -14.52 -15.01 3.09
C MET A 48 -13.04 -15.35 2.95
N GLY A 49 -12.18 -14.37 3.28
CA GLY A 49 -10.74 -14.54 3.32
C GLY A 49 -10.12 -13.81 4.51
N ASP A 50 -8.89 -14.18 4.86
CA ASP A 50 -8.12 -13.48 5.87
C ASP A 50 -7.51 -12.20 5.25
N ARG A 51 -7.97 -11.04 5.70
CA ARG A 51 -7.58 -9.74 5.21
C ARG A 51 -6.51 -9.13 6.11
N GLY A 52 -5.36 -8.76 5.51
CA GLY A 52 -4.29 -8.00 6.13
C GLY A 52 -4.52 -6.48 6.00
N CYS A 53 -4.37 -5.77 7.11
CA CYS A 53 -4.51 -4.33 7.16
C CYS A 53 -3.36 -3.74 7.96
N PRO A 54 -2.25 -3.39 7.32
CA PRO A 54 -1.16 -2.68 7.97
C PRO A 54 -1.59 -1.28 8.40
N GLY A 55 -1.21 -0.94 9.62
CA GLY A 55 -1.29 0.39 10.16
C GLY A 55 0.12 0.93 10.35
N ASN A 56 0.44 2.00 9.64
CA ASN A 56 1.76 2.62 9.66
C ASN A 56 1.92 3.55 10.86
N GLY A 57 3.15 3.73 11.32
CA GLY A 57 3.49 4.71 12.34
C GLY A 57 3.45 6.15 11.83
N ASN A 58 3.40 6.33 10.50
CA ASN A 58 3.34 7.62 9.82
C ASN A 58 1.95 7.87 9.25
N LEU A 59 1.53 9.12 9.26
CA LEU A 59 0.34 9.53 8.52
C LEU A 59 0.63 9.52 7.02
N MET A 60 -0.34 9.08 6.24
CA MET A 60 -0.31 9.14 4.79
C MET A 60 -1.18 10.28 4.28
N ASP A 61 -0.71 10.91 3.21
CA ASP A 61 -1.49 11.89 2.48
C ASP A 61 -2.67 11.24 1.74
N HIS A 62 -3.66 12.05 1.36
CA HIS A 62 -4.82 11.59 0.61
C HIS A 62 -4.47 11.02 -0.77
N ARG A 63 -3.29 11.35 -1.32
CA ARG A 63 -2.78 10.86 -2.60
C ARG A 63 -1.98 9.57 -2.47
N GLU A 64 -1.66 9.15 -1.25
CA GLU A 64 -0.76 8.04 -0.97
C GLU A 64 -1.49 6.71 -0.74
N GLY A 65 -0.75 5.64 -1.00
CA GLY A 65 -1.16 4.27 -0.73
C GLY A 65 0.01 3.30 -0.80
N VAL A 66 -0.28 2.02 -0.81
CA VAL A 66 0.73 0.96 -0.85
C VAL A 66 0.53 0.09 -2.08
N PRO A 67 1.59 -0.21 -2.83
CA PRO A 67 1.53 -1.18 -3.91
C PRO A 67 1.36 -2.60 -3.34
N VAL A 68 0.28 -3.28 -3.70
CA VAL A 68 -0.04 -4.63 -3.25
C VAL A 68 -0.64 -5.48 -4.37
N GLY A 69 -0.48 -6.80 -4.30
CA GLY A 69 -1.07 -7.69 -5.29
C GLY A 69 -0.72 -9.15 -5.09
N SER A 70 -1.39 -10.06 -5.81
CA SER A 70 -1.13 -11.50 -5.74
C SER A 70 0.15 -11.92 -6.47
N MET A 71 0.77 -11.00 -7.21
CA MET A 71 2.01 -11.21 -7.95
C MET A 71 3.04 -10.16 -7.56
N SER A 72 4.31 -10.55 -7.38
CA SER A 72 5.37 -9.60 -6.99
C SER A 72 5.80 -8.65 -8.11
N ARG A 73 5.56 -9.01 -9.37
CA ARG A 73 5.95 -8.22 -10.55
C ARG A 73 4.98 -7.08 -10.85
N TRP A 74 3.69 -7.30 -10.65
CA TRP A 74 2.63 -6.32 -10.88
C TRP A 74 1.81 -6.13 -9.61
N LEU A 75 1.77 -4.92 -9.12
CA LEU A 75 1.09 -4.55 -7.89
C LEU A 75 0.06 -3.46 -8.18
N PHE A 76 -1.08 -3.56 -7.56
CA PHE A 76 -2.12 -2.55 -7.63
C PHE A 76 -1.84 -1.44 -6.62
N PHE A 77 -2.12 -0.21 -7.00
CA PHE A 77 -2.02 0.92 -6.10
C PHE A 77 -3.30 1.04 -5.25
N VAL A 78 -3.22 0.61 -4.00
CA VAL A 78 -4.33 0.68 -3.05
C VAL A 78 -4.10 1.86 -2.11
N HIS A 79 -5.05 2.80 -2.12
CA HIS A 79 -4.97 4.02 -1.33
C HIS A 79 -5.11 3.78 0.17
N ALA A 80 -4.49 4.67 0.96
CA ALA A 80 -4.73 4.77 2.39
C ALA A 80 -6.19 5.18 2.68
N GLU A 81 -6.70 4.81 3.84
CA GLU A 81 -8.06 5.14 4.27
C GLU A 81 -8.16 6.59 4.78
N THR A 82 -7.80 7.53 3.92
CA THR A 82 -7.76 8.97 4.21
C THR A 82 -9.09 9.67 4.01
N ALA A 83 -10.00 9.08 3.24
CA ALA A 83 -11.30 9.67 2.98
C ALA A 83 -12.28 9.38 4.13
N GLU A 84 -12.98 10.41 4.56
CA GLU A 84 -14.13 10.24 5.44
C GLU A 84 -15.31 9.65 4.66
N SER A 85 -16.02 8.74 5.29
CA SER A 85 -17.31 8.25 4.81
C SER A 85 -18.38 8.48 5.88
N PRO A 86 -19.67 8.48 5.53
CA PRO A 86 -20.75 8.66 6.51
C PRO A 86 -20.73 7.62 7.64
N TYR A 87 -20.06 6.50 7.42
CA TYR A 87 -20.07 5.35 8.34
C TYR A 87 -18.73 5.08 9.00
N VAL A 88 -17.62 5.61 8.46
CA VAL A 88 -16.27 5.30 8.95
C VAL A 88 -15.42 6.57 8.95
N ALA A 89 -14.85 6.88 10.11
CA ALA A 89 -13.88 7.97 10.24
C ALA A 89 -12.60 7.67 9.43
N ALA A 90 -11.99 8.70 8.87
CA ALA A 90 -10.70 8.60 8.19
C ALA A 90 -9.62 8.00 9.10
N ARG A 91 -8.80 7.14 8.51
CA ARG A 91 -7.64 6.54 9.19
C ARG A 91 -6.41 6.67 8.31
N PRO A 92 -5.81 7.86 8.23
CA PRO A 92 -4.72 8.17 7.30
C PRO A 92 -3.41 7.41 7.57
N PHE A 93 -3.38 6.58 8.58
CA PHE A 93 -2.27 5.68 8.90
C PHE A 93 -2.49 4.23 8.44
N ARG A 94 -3.64 3.92 7.80
CA ARG A 94 -4.05 2.55 7.51
C ARG A 94 -4.29 2.32 6.02
N VAL A 95 -3.79 1.18 5.53
CA VAL A 95 -4.14 0.64 4.22
C VAL A 95 -4.82 -0.71 4.39
N ASN A 96 -5.99 -0.87 3.82
CA ASN A 96 -6.64 -2.17 3.71
C ASN A 96 -6.09 -2.88 2.47
N ALA A 97 -5.01 -3.62 2.68
CA ALA A 97 -4.11 -4.03 1.60
C ALA A 97 -4.54 -5.31 0.88
N GLY A 98 -5.54 -6.03 1.40
CA GLY A 98 -6.05 -7.24 0.75
C GLY A 98 -5.78 -8.54 1.51
N ALA A 99 -5.83 -9.67 0.82
CA ALA A 99 -5.66 -10.97 1.43
C ALA A 99 -4.22 -11.22 1.90
N VAL A 100 -4.05 -12.00 2.95
CA VAL A 100 -2.76 -12.24 3.64
C VAL A 100 -1.65 -12.81 2.76
N HIS A 101 -1.99 -13.48 1.65
CA HIS A 101 -1.02 -14.00 0.68
C HIS A 101 -0.49 -12.93 -0.27
N ALA A 102 -1.11 -11.76 -0.32
CA ALA A 102 -0.69 -10.69 -1.23
C ALA A 102 0.69 -10.15 -0.84
N TYR A 103 1.44 -9.76 -1.85
CA TYR A 103 2.70 -9.06 -1.71
C TYR A 103 2.45 -7.59 -1.42
N ALA A 104 3.21 -7.02 -0.50
CA ALA A 104 3.39 -5.58 -0.35
C ALA A 104 4.83 -5.22 -0.77
N ARG A 105 4.99 -4.08 -1.42
CA ARG A 105 6.32 -3.60 -1.81
C ARG A 105 7.07 -3.08 -0.59
N THR A 106 8.34 -3.46 -0.50
CA THR A 106 9.27 -2.99 0.54
C THR A 106 10.31 -2.02 -0.03
N PRO A 107 10.96 -1.21 0.79
CA PRO A 107 12.08 -0.38 0.36
C PRO A 107 13.16 -1.20 -0.37
N GLY A 108 13.83 -0.56 -1.33
CA GLY A 108 14.84 -1.25 -2.15
C GLY A 108 14.27 -2.14 -3.26
N GLY A 109 12.94 -2.12 -3.48
CA GLY A 109 12.30 -2.82 -4.58
C GLY A 109 11.94 -4.29 -4.33
N GLY A 110 12.12 -4.76 -3.09
CA GLY A 110 11.68 -6.08 -2.66
C GLY A 110 10.17 -6.16 -2.42
N THR A 111 9.73 -7.35 -2.07
CA THR A 111 8.35 -7.61 -1.64
C THR A 111 8.33 -8.54 -0.43
N THR A 112 7.27 -8.44 0.37
CA THR A 112 6.97 -9.35 1.46
C THR A 112 5.49 -9.70 1.45
N TYR A 113 5.11 -10.84 2.01
CA TYR A 113 3.70 -11.16 2.19
C TYR A 113 3.06 -10.30 3.27
N LEU A 114 1.80 -9.92 3.10
CA LEU A 114 1.06 -9.18 4.12
C LEU A 114 1.00 -9.94 5.46
N SER A 115 0.98 -11.28 5.41
CA SER A 115 1.01 -12.14 6.60
C SER A 115 2.33 -12.11 7.37
N GLU A 116 3.42 -11.69 6.74
CA GLU A 116 4.76 -11.66 7.32
C GLU A 116 5.12 -10.30 7.92
N LEU A 117 4.39 -9.25 7.56
CA LEU A 117 4.61 -7.90 8.08
C LEU A 117 4.42 -7.85 9.59
N LYS A 118 5.35 -7.19 10.27
CA LYS A 118 5.37 -7.00 11.72
C LYS A 118 5.59 -5.52 12.05
N SER A 119 5.34 -5.18 13.30
CA SER A 119 5.74 -3.88 13.85
C SER A 119 7.24 -3.67 13.72
N GLY A 120 7.62 -2.55 13.17
CA GLY A 120 9.00 -2.17 12.88
C GLY A 120 9.49 -2.51 11.47
N ASP A 121 8.75 -3.32 10.70
CA ASP A 121 9.03 -3.53 9.29
C ASP A 121 8.71 -2.26 8.48
N GLU A 122 9.29 -2.14 7.31
CA GLU A 122 9.07 -0.99 6.42
C GLU A 122 8.36 -1.43 5.15
N VAL A 123 7.38 -0.63 4.73
CA VAL A 123 6.70 -0.77 3.44
C VAL A 123 6.95 0.48 2.61
N GLN A 124 6.95 0.31 1.29
CA GLN A 124 7.04 1.43 0.37
C GLN A 124 5.64 2.03 0.16
N VAL A 125 5.53 3.32 0.40
CA VAL A 125 4.35 4.12 0.08
C VAL A 125 4.59 4.78 -1.27
N VAL A 126 3.56 4.91 -2.08
CA VAL A 126 3.59 5.59 -3.37
C VAL A 126 2.44 6.60 -3.43
N ASP A 127 2.65 7.70 -4.11
CA ASP A 127 1.59 8.65 -4.46
C ASP A 127 1.14 8.51 -5.92
N ASP A 128 0.14 9.29 -6.32
CA ASP A 128 -0.44 9.26 -7.67
C ASP A 128 0.47 9.84 -8.77
N ASP A 129 1.58 10.50 -8.42
CA ASP A 129 2.66 10.87 -9.34
C ASP A 129 3.74 9.77 -9.45
N GLY A 130 3.65 8.72 -8.65
CA GLY A 130 4.63 7.64 -8.57
C GLY A 130 5.80 7.92 -7.64
N GLU A 131 5.80 9.06 -6.94
CA GLU A 131 6.83 9.35 -5.94
C GLU A 131 6.70 8.42 -4.75
N THR A 132 7.82 7.93 -4.25
CA THR A 132 7.85 6.92 -3.19
C THR A 132 8.56 7.40 -1.95
N ARG A 133 8.12 6.87 -0.81
CA ARG A 133 8.79 6.98 0.47
C ARG A 133 8.62 5.70 1.30
N GLU A 134 9.34 5.59 2.36
CA GLU A 134 9.24 4.51 3.34
C GLU A 134 8.21 4.85 4.43
N ALA A 135 7.51 3.83 4.92
CA ALA A 135 6.66 3.95 6.08
C ALA A 135 6.84 2.76 6.99
N VAL A 136 7.02 3.03 8.28
CA VAL A 136 7.19 1.99 9.29
C VAL A 136 5.84 1.40 9.67
N VAL A 137 5.73 0.09 9.63
CA VAL A 137 4.55 -0.65 10.08
C VAL A 137 4.48 -0.61 11.61
N GLY A 138 3.43 -0.04 12.16
CA GLY A 138 3.17 -0.05 13.60
C GLY A 138 2.50 -1.35 14.06
N ARG A 139 1.59 -1.89 13.23
CA ARG A 139 0.90 -3.17 13.46
C ARG A 139 0.26 -3.68 12.18
N VAL A 140 -0.03 -4.97 12.14
CA VAL A 140 -0.90 -5.56 11.11
C VAL A 140 -2.11 -6.20 11.78
N LYS A 141 -3.29 -5.85 11.30
CA LYS A 141 -4.56 -6.45 11.75
C LYS A 141 -5.01 -7.47 10.72
N ILE A 142 -5.18 -8.72 11.12
CA ILE A 142 -5.69 -9.80 10.27
C ILE A 142 -7.07 -10.21 10.75
N GLU A 143 -8.05 -10.15 9.85
CA GLU A 143 -9.45 -10.46 10.14
C GLU A 143 -10.12 -11.12 8.94
N LYS A 144 -11.04 -12.05 9.22
CA LYS A 144 -11.89 -12.63 8.18
C LYS A 144 -12.88 -11.59 7.65
N ARG A 145 -12.87 -11.39 6.34
CA ARG A 145 -13.72 -10.42 5.63
C ARG A 145 -14.21 -11.00 4.31
N PRO A 146 -15.37 -10.55 3.82
CA PRO A 146 -15.79 -10.87 2.46
C PRO A 146 -14.83 -10.20 1.48
N MET A 147 -14.45 -10.94 0.43
CA MET A 147 -13.42 -10.51 -0.52
C MET A 147 -13.99 -10.39 -1.93
N PHE A 148 -13.38 -9.46 -2.69
CA PHE A 148 -13.43 -9.40 -4.14
C PHE A 148 -12.11 -9.85 -4.74
N ARG A 149 -12.18 -10.55 -5.85
CA ARG A 149 -11.06 -10.77 -6.77
C ARG A 149 -11.17 -9.72 -7.88
N VAL A 150 -10.17 -8.87 -7.96
CA VAL A 150 -10.00 -7.90 -9.04
C VAL A 150 -9.01 -8.49 -10.03
N GLU A 151 -9.42 -8.66 -11.27
CA GLU A 151 -8.61 -9.16 -12.38
C GLU A 151 -8.40 -8.03 -13.37
N ALA A 152 -7.17 -7.87 -13.86
CA ALA A 152 -6.83 -6.89 -14.87
C ALA A 152 -5.82 -7.46 -15.87
N GLU A 153 -5.63 -6.78 -16.98
CA GLU A 153 -4.65 -7.12 -18.01
C GLU A 153 -3.75 -5.91 -18.30
N ILE A 154 -2.46 -6.18 -18.39
CA ILE A 154 -1.43 -5.20 -18.75
C ILE A 154 -0.37 -5.86 -19.63
N ASP A 155 -0.14 -5.31 -20.82
CA ASP A 155 0.85 -5.82 -21.79
C ASP A 155 0.71 -7.32 -22.10
N GLY A 156 -0.50 -7.86 -22.06
CA GLY A 156 -0.77 -9.29 -22.26
C GLY A 156 -0.58 -10.15 -21.00
N ASP A 157 -0.14 -9.58 -19.90
CA ASP A 157 -0.09 -10.25 -18.60
C ASP A 157 -1.43 -10.13 -17.88
N ARG A 158 -1.91 -11.24 -17.36
CA ARG A 158 -3.03 -11.22 -16.41
C ARG A 158 -2.50 -10.98 -15.01
N VAL A 159 -3.11 -10.02 -14.33
CA VAL A 159 -2.77 -9.63 -12.97
C VAL A 159 -4.01 -9.67 -12.09
N GLU A 160 -3.84 -9.96 -10.82
CA GLU A 160 -4.97 -10.02 -9.91
C GLU A 160 -4.59 -9.63 -8.48
N THR A 161 -5.60 -9.26 -7.72
CA THR A 161 -5.50 -9.08 -6.28
C THR A 161 -6.82 -9.43 -5.61
N LEU A 162 -6.76 -9.87 -4.35
CA LEU A 162 -7.92 -10.07 -3.49
C LEU A 162 -8.02 -8.90 -2.51
N LEU A 163 -9.09 -8.12 -2.62
CA LEU A 163 -9.36 -6.98 -1.75
C LEU A 163 -10.65 -7.21 -0.97
N GLN A 164 -10.76 -6.58 0.19
CA GLN A 164 -12.01 -6.63 0.95
C GLN A 164 -13.16 -5.99 0.14
N ASN A 165 -14.31 -6.64 0.13
CA ASN A 165 -15.56 -6.08 -0.39
C ASN A 165 -16.06 -4.99 0.58
N ALA A 166 -15.57 -3.77 0.41
CA ALA A 166 -15.97 -2.61 1.20
C ALA A 166 -15.74 -1.32 0.40
N GLU A 167 -16.63 -0.37 0.55
CA GLU A 167 -16.57 0.95 -0.11
C GLU A 167 -15.37 1.80 0.32
N THR A 168 -14.79 1.52 1.49
CA THR A 168 -13.63 2.23 2.02
C THR A 168 -12.32 1.84 1.35
N ILE A 169 -12.31 0.74 0.57
CA ILE A 169 -11.14 0.28 -0.16
C ILE A 169 -11.11 0.99 -1.50
N LYS A 170 -10.10 1.80 -1.73
CA LYS A 170 -9.95 2.59 -2.94
C LYS A 170 -8.74 2.11 -3.74
N ILE A 171 -8.94 1.82 -5.02
CA ILE A 171 -7.89 1.59 -6.00
C ILE A 171 -7.65 2.89 -6.78
N HIS A 172 -6.41 3.13 -7.16
CA HIS A 172 -6.08 4.21 -8.07
C HIS A 172 -6.57 3.85 -9.47
N THR A 173 -7.37 4.71 -10.07
CA THR A 173 -7.88 4.55 -11.44
C THR A 173 -7.60 5.81 -12.24
N ARG A 174 -7.73 5.74 -13.56
CA ARG A 174 -7.61 6.93 -14.41
C ARG A 174 -8.66 8.01 -14.08
N ALA A 175 -9.78 7.62 -13.51
CA ALA A 175 -10.81 8.55 -13.01
C ALA A 175 -10.51 9.10 -11.60
N GLY A 176 -9.40 8.67 -10.97
CA GLY A 176 -9.04 9.01 -9.60
C GLY A 176 -9.17 7.82 -8.65
N ARG A 177 -9.59 8.05 -7.41
CA ARG A 177 -9.76 7.00 -6.40
C ARG A 177 -11.15 6.37 -6.49
N THR A 178 -11.20 5.14 -6.97
CA THR A 178 -12.46 4.39 -7.14
C THR A 178 -12.59 3.32 -6.06
N ALA A 179 -13.77 3.21 -5.45
CA ALA A 179 -14.03 2.13 -4.51
C ALA A 179 -14.00 0.78 -5.23
N VAL A 180 -13.46 -0.24 -4.59
CA VAL A 180 -13.43 -1.59 -5.18
C VAL A 180 -14.83 -2.11 -5.49
N THR A 181 -15.84 -1.63 -4.76
CA THR A 181 -17.28 -1.95 -4.98
C THR A 181 -17.86 -1.31 -6.23
N ASP A 182 -17.21 -0.28 -6.77
CA ASP A 182 -17.65 0.52 -7.92
C ASP A 182 -16.78 0.26 -9.16
N LEU A 183 -15.83 -0.67 -9.07
CA LEU A 183 -15.01 -1.08 -10.20
C LEU A 183 -15.79 -1.98 -11.15
N ASP A 184 -15.68 -1.67 -12.43
CA ASP A 184 -16.25 -2.46 -13.52
C ASP A 184 -15.20 -2.90 -14.54
N ALA A 185 -15.51 -3.91 -15.32
CA ALA A 185 -14.68 -4.31 -16.44
C ALA A 185 -14.57 -3.16 -17.45
N GLY A 186 -13.35 -2.87 -17.90
CA GLY A 186 -13.02 -1.76 -18.78
C GLY A 186 -12.48 -0.52 -18.04
N ASP A 187 -12.56 -0.49 -16.70
CA ASP A 187 -11.86 0.55 -15.93
C ASP A 187 -10.34 0.38 -16.06
N GLU A 188 -9.61 1.48 -16.03
CA GLU A 188 -8.14 1.49 -16.01
C GLU A 188 -7.64 1.76 -14.59
N VAL A 189 -6.89 0.80 -14.04
CA VAL A 189 -6.30 0.81 -12.71
C VAL A 189 -4.80 0.84 -12.73
#